data_a311f67bf52855a33de9d53f39fa32a3
#
_entry.id   a311f67bf52855a33de9d53f39fa32a3
#
_cell.length_a   1.000
_cell.length_b   1.000
_cell.length_c   1.000
_cell.angle_alpha   90.00
_cell.angle_beta   90.00
_cell.angle_gamma   90.00
#
_symmetry.space_group_name_H-M   'P 1'
#
loop_
_entity.id
_entity.type
_entity.pdbx_description
1 polymer ?
#
loop_
_entity_poly.entity_id
_entity_poly.type
_entity_poly.pdbx_seq_one_letter_code
_entity_poly.pdbx_strand_id
1 'polypeptide(L)'
;MSMFDLTGKVALVTGGSMGLGLTFTDVLAEHGADLAITARSADLLEDNAKGLRERHGRTVTCHAGDVTNENDVRRVVAETIEQHGRIDILVNNAGISDLRGLPSEWSDHETFRRVVDVDLFGVWAFMRECGPHMLQRGSGSIINISSILGSGGSEFVNPWYVAAKGAVLQMTKHLAVEWADRNVRVNAIAPAYFVTEMTRPLFEMLGMAPWIESRTPMRRLGDPESDLRGPLLFLASEAASYVTGHTLFVDGGWEASRGAWQIPPSHFSWNKDFPQAGTPYEGILPNEFEQWKSGIPGIHFPMPE
;
A
#
# COMPACT_ATOMS: atom_id res chain seq x y z
N MET A 1 -12.72 1.21 25.67
CA MET A 1 -12.73 1.21 24.21
C MET A 1 -11.42 0.60 23.72
N SER A 2 -11.46 -0.19 22.66
CA SER A 2 -10.24 -0.68 22.02
C SER A 2 -9.46 0.48 21.41
N MET A 3 -8.11 0.44 21.40
CA MET A 3 -7.30 1.44 20.70
C MET A 3 -7.52 1.43 19.17
N PHE A 4 -8.19 0.41 18.66
CA PHE A 4 -8.60 0.24 17.27
C PHE A 4 -10.06 0.64 16.99
N ASP A 5 -10.78 1.16 17.98
CA ASP A 5 -12.16 1.60 17.83
C ASP A 5 -12.22 2.93 17.07
N LEU A 6 -12.99 2.96 15.98
CA LEU A 6 -13.19 4.12 15.13
C LEU A 6 -14.61 4.69 15.25
N THR A 7 -15.38 4.27 16.27
CA THR A 7 -16.75 4.79 16.52
C THR A 7 -16.75 6.30 16.65
N GLY A 8 -17.61 6.97 15.86
CA GLY A 8 -17.69 8.43 15.80
C GLY A 8 -16.59 9.13 14.99
N LYS A 9 -15.73 8.37 14.33
CA LYS A 9 -14.78 8.89 13.33
C LYS A 9 -15.40 8.84 11.94
N VAL A 10 -14.97 9.75 11.08
CA VAL A 10 -15.34 9.84 9.66
C VAL A 10 -14.11 9.62 8.81
N ALA A 11 -14.17 8.65 7.91
CA ALA A 11 -13.08 8.37 6.98
C ALA A 11 -13.49 8.73 5.54
N LEU A 12 -12.67 9.53 4.87
CA LEU A 12 -12.75 9.78 3.44
C LEU A 12 -11.75 8.88 2.70
N VAL A 13 -12.26 8.04 1.77
CA VAL A 13 -11.44 7.09 1.01
C VAL A 13 -11.54 7.37 -0.47
N THR A 14 -10.41 7.68 -1.12
CA THR A 14 -10.35 7.82 -2.58
C THR A 14 -10.13 6.47 -3.25
N GLY A 15 -10.74 6.26 -4.43
CA GLY A 15 -10.70 4.96 -5.11
C GLY A 15 -11.48 3.87 -4.37
N GLY A 16 -12.55 4.25 -3.64
CA GLY A 16 -13.36 3.36 -2.80
C GLY A 16 -14.30 2.43 -3.55
N SER A 17 -14.22 2.33 -4.88
CA SER A 17 -15.17 1.55 -5.69
C SER A 17 -14.65 0.17 -6.13
N MET A 18 -13.36 -0.11 -6.02
CA MET A 18 -12.74 -1.36 -6.46
C MET A 18 -11.37 -1.62 -5.82
N GLY A 19 -10.82 -2.82 -6.05
CA GLY A 19 -9.48 -3.20 -5.63
C GLY A 19 -9.25 -3.05 -4.14
N LEU A 20 -8.10 -2.51 -3.74
CA LEU A 20 -7.74 -2.29 -2.33
C LEU A 20 -8.72 -1.36 -1.61
N GLY A 21 -9.39 -0.46 -2.36
CA GLY A 21 -10.39 0.45 -1.80
C GLY A 21 -11.56 -0.27 -1.14
N LEU A 22 -11.97 -1.43 -1.66
CA LEU A 22 -13.02 -2.26 -1.04
C LEU A 22 -12.58 -2.77 0.33
N THR A 23 -11.39 -3.34 0.42
CA THR A 23 -10.81 -3.83 1.68
C THR A 23 -10.65 -2.69 2.70
N PHE A 24 -10.20 -1.51 2.25
CA PHE A 24 -9.99 -0.37 3.14
C PHE A 24 -11.29 0.20 3.68
N THR A 25 -12.30 0.35 2.83
CA THR A 25 -13.62 0.82 3.27
C THR A 25 -14.30 -0.17 4.20
N ASP A 26 -14.16 -1.47 3.93
CA ASP A 26 -14.75 -2.52 4.75
C ASP A 26 -14.17 -2.55 6.17
N VAL A 27 -12.84 -2.57 6.32
CA VAL A 27 -12.20 -2.60 7.64
C VAL A 27 -12.49 -1.34 8.48
N LEU A 28 -12.56 -0.16 7.85
CA LEU A 28 -12.91 1.08 8.55
C LEU A 28 -14.34 1.06 9.05
N ALA A 29 -15.29 0.59 8.22
CA ALA A 29 -16.69 0.44 8.61
C ALA A 29 -16.89 -0.62 9.71
N GLU A 30 -16.22 -1.77 9.59
CA GLU A 30 -16.25 -2.84 10.61
C GLU A 30 -15.83 -2.34 11.99
N HIS A 31 -14.85 -1.42 12.04
CA HIS A 31 -14.35 -0.86 13.29
C HIS A 31 -15.08 0.42 13.73
N GLY A 32 -16.21 0.74 13.10
CA GLY A 32 -17.14 1.76 13.58
C GLY A 32 -17.04 3.14 12.92
N ALA A 33 -16.20 3.32 11.89
CA ALA A 33 -16.14 4.59 11.17
C ALA A 33 -17.36 4.77 10.27
N ASP A 34 -17.87 6.01 10.17
CA ASP A 34 -18.70 6.43 9.06
C ASP A 34 -17.82 6.80 7.86
N LEU A 35 -18.33 6.61 6.66
CA LEU A 35 -17.50 6.70 5.45
C LEU A 35 -18.04 7.73 4.45
N ALA A 36 -17.11 8.47 3.83
CA ALA A 36 -17.30 9.11 2.54
C ALA A 36 -16.38 8.40 1.53
N ILE A 37 -16.93 7.91 0.43
CA ILE A 37 -16.16 7.20 -0.58
C ILE A 37 -16.24 7.91 -1.91
N THR A 38 -15.09 8.07 -2.59
CA THR A 38 -15.04 8.74 -3.89
C THR A 38 -14.31 7.90 -4.94
N ALA A 39 -14.86 7.91 -6.14
CA ALA A 39 -14.27 7.37 -7.38
C ALA A 39 -15.05 7.92 -8.58
N ARG A 40 -14.57 7.63 -9.80
CA ARG A 40 -15.22 8.10 -11.03
C ARG A 40 -16.55 7.41 -11.34
N SER A 41 -16.69 6.13 -11.01
CA SER A 41 -17.87 5.32 -11.28
C SER A 41 -18.87 5.42 -10.14
N ALA A 42 -19.96 6.16 -10.34
CA ALA A 42 -21.03 6.33 -9.37
C ALA A 42 -21.71 4.99 -9.02
N ASP A 43 -21.95 4.15 -10.02
CA ASP A 43 -22.64 2.86 -9.85
C ASP A 43 -21.82 1.92 -8.95
N LEU A 44 -20.50 1.78 -9.22
CA LEU A 44 -19.63 0.93 -8.40
C LEU A 44 -19.44 1.48 -6.98
N LEU A 45 -19.48 2.81 -6.80
CA LEU A 45 -19.47 3.42 -5.47
C LEU A 45 -20.73 3.05 -4.69
N GLU A 46 -21.90 3.17 -5.30
CA GLU A 46 -23.16 2.88 -4.62
C GLU A 46 -23.31 1.38 -4.31
N ASP A 47 -22.86 0.50 -5.20
CA ASP A 47 -22.81 -0.95 -4.95
C ASP A 47 -21.96 -1.27 -3.72
N ASN A 48 -20.76 -0.69 -3.61
CA ASN A 48 -19.91 -0.87 -2.44
C ASN A 48 -20.57 -0.27 -1.17
N ALA A 49 -21.08 0.96 -1.27
CA ALA A 49 -21.73 1.64 -0.14
C ALA A 49 -22.93 0.85 0.40
N LYS A 50 -23.75 0.31 -0.50
CA LYS A 50 -24.89 -0.54 -0.11
C LYS A 50 -24.41 -1.75 0.70
N GLY A 51 -23.40 -2.46 0.19
CA GLY A 51 -22.84 -3.60 0.91
C GLY A 51 -22.27 -3.24 2.28
N LEU A 52 -21.59 -2.09 2.39
CA LEU A 52 -21.04 -1.60 3.66
C LEU A 52 -22.15 -1.23 4.67
N ARG A 53 -23.20 -0.53 4.22
CA ARG A 53 -24.38 -0.18 5.06
C ARG A 53 -25.08 -1.43 5.58
N GLU A 54 -25.26 -2.45 4.72
CA GLU A 54 -25.90 -3.72 5.07
C GLU A 54 -25.09 -4.55 6.07
N ARG A 55 -23.77 -4.65 5.88
CA ARG A 55 -22.90 -5.47 6.75
C ARG A 55 -22.60 -4.81 8.08
N HIS A 56 -22.35 -3.51 8.08
CA HIS A 56 -21.77 -2.83 9.25
C HIS A 56 -22.70 -1.80 9.90
N GLY A 57 -23.86 -1.46 9.27
CA GLY A 57 -24.81 -0.49 9.79
C GLY A 57 -24.25 0.94 9.92
N ARG A 58 -23.23 1.29 9.10
CA ARG A 58 -22.57 2.59 9.14
C ARG A 58 -23.17 3.56 8.14
N THR A 59 -23.02 4.88 8.41
CA THR A 59 -23.34 5.91 7.41
C THR A 59 -22.26 5.88 6.34
N VAL A 60 -22.65 5.69 5.07
CA VAL A 60 -21.74 5.71 3.93
C VAL A 60 -22.29 6.62 2.87
N THR A 61 -21.55 7.66 2.49
CA THR A 61 -21.90 8.58 1.41
C THR A 61 -21.00 8.38 0.19
N CYS A 62 -21.57 8.55 -1.00
CA CYS A 62 -20.90 8.36 -2.28
C CYS A 62 -20.73 9.70 -3.00
N HIS A 63 -19.53 9.99 -3.44
CA HIS A 63 -19.18 11.20 -4.14
C HIS A 63 -18.45 10.86 -5.44
N ALA A 64 -19.17 10.80 -6.56
CA ALA A 64 -18.53 10.59 -7.86
C ALA A 64 -17.61 11.78 -8.18
N GLY A 65 -16.34 11.53 -8.52
CA GLY A 65 -15.37 12.57 -8.83
C GLY A 65 -14.06 12.02 -9.34
N ASP A 66 -13.33 12.87 -10.06
CA ASP A 66 -11.98 12.58 -10.54
C ASP A 66 -10.95 13.28 -9.64
N VAL A 67 -10.01 12.50 -9.09
CA VAL A 67 -8.96 13.03 -8.20
C VAL A 67 -8.03 14.03 -8.89
N THR A 68 -8.01 14.04 -10.23
CA THR A 68 -7.23 14.98 -11.05
C THR A 68 -7.94 16.31 -11.28
N ASN A 69 -9.25 16.39 -10.95
CA ASN A 69 -10.06 17.60 -11.11
C ASN A 69 -10.19 18.33 -9.76
N GLU A 70 -9.52 19.47 -9.62
CA GLU A 70 -9.54 20.26 -8.38
C GLU A 70 -10.95 20.65 -7.92
N ASN A 71 -11.90 20.90 -8.85
CA ASN A 71 -13.27 21.24 -8.48
C ASN A 71 -14.00 20.03 -7.90
N ASP A 72 -13.78 18.83 -8.45
CA ASP A 72 -14.31 17.59 -7.87
C ASP A 72 -13.74 17.35 -6.48
N VAL A 73 -12.42 17.51 -6.30
CA VAL A 73 -11.78 17.33 -4.99
C VAL A 73 -12.37 18.29 -3.94
N ARG A 74 -12.50 19.59 -4.26
CA ARG A 74 -13.12 20.59 -3.36
C ARG A 74 -14.56 20.24 -3.04
N ARG A 75 -15.34 19.86 -4.05
CA ARG A 75 -16.74 19.45 -3.87
C ARG A 75 -16.85 18.21 -2.97
N VAL A 76 -16.07 17.16 -3.23
CA VAL A 76 -16.09 15.94 -2.42
C VAL A 76 -15.77 16.22 -0.95
N VAL A 77 -14.74 17.01 -0.68
CA VAL A 77 -14.36 17.38 0.70
C VAL A 77 -15.46 18.23 1.35
N ALA A 78 -16.00 19.23 0.64
CA ALA A 78 -17.07 20.09 1.17
C ALA A 78 -18.34 19.30 1.47
N GLU A 79 -18.81 18.46 0.53
CA GLU A 79 -19.98 17.59 0.73
C GLU A 79 -19.77 16.57 1.88
N THR A 80 -18.56 16.03 2.02
CA THR A 80 -18.22 15.15 3.14
C THR A 80 -18.35 15.87 4.47
N ILE A 81 -17.85 17.10 4.57
CA ILE A 81 -17.95 17.90 5.80
C ILE A 81 -19.39 18.31 6.05
N GLU A 82 -20.15 18.67 5.03
CA GLU A 82 -21.57 19.02 5.14
C GLU A 82 -22.41 17.84 5.68
N GLN A 83 -22.17 16.63 5.16
CA GLN A 83 -22.97 15.44 5.48
C GLN A 83 -22.55 14.76 6.79
N HIS A 84 -21.25 14.76 7.12
CA HIS A 84 -20.70 14.06 8.29
C HIS A 84 -20.19 15.01 9.40
N GLY A 85 -20.09 16.31 9.12
CA GLY A 85 -19.60 17.31 10.06
C GLY A 85 -18.06 17.35 10.22
N ARG A 86 -17.33 16.36 9.71
CA ARG A 86 -15.88 16.22 9.93
C ARG A 86 -15.24 15.22 8.98
N ILE A 87 -13.90 15.26 8.90
CA ILE A 87 -13.06 14.21 8.33
C ILE A 87 -11.94 13.93 9.33
N ASP A 88 -11.89 12.73 9.91
CA ASP A 88 -10.86 12.30 10.87
C ASP A 88 -9.74 11.52 10.22
N ILE A 89 -10.08 10.75 9.18
CA ILE A 89 -9.19 9.86 8.47
C ILE A 89 -9.31 10.16 6.98
N LEU A 90 -8.16 10.35 6.32
CA LEU A 90 -8.07 10.42 4.86
C LEU A 90 -7.25 9.23 4.37
N VAL A 91 -7.83 8.42 3.48
CA VAL A 91 -7.10 7.34 2.79
C VAL A 91 -6.96 7.71 1.32
N ASN A 92 -5.79 8.15 0.92
CA ASN A 92 -5.44 8.40 -0.47
C ASN A 92 -5.05 7.07 -1.15
N ASN A 93 -6.07 6.38 -1.68
CA ASN A 93 -5.91 5.06 -2.30
C ASN A 93 -6.09 5.10 -3.83
N ALA A 94 -6.78 6.09 -4.39
CA ALA A 94 -6.92 6.20 -5.84
C ALA A 94 -5.53 6.18 -6.52
N GLY A 95 -5.40 5.36 -7.54
CA GLY A 95 -4.16 5.20 -8.28
C GLY A 95 -4.37 4.41 -9.57
N ILE A 96 -3.45 4.58 -10.50
CA ILE A 96 -3.40 3.85 -11.77
C ILE A 96 -1.97 3.40 -12.04
N SER A 97 -1.83 2.34 -12.83
CA SER A 97 -0.53 1.89 -13.33
C SER A 97 -0.65 1.58 -14.81
N ASP A 98 0.43 1.82 -15.53
CA ASP A 98 0.59 1.35 -16.91
C ASP A 98 1.44 0.07 -16.90
N LEU A 99 0.77 -1.06 -17.01
CA LEU A 99 1.39 -2.39 -17.00
C LEU A 99 1.76 -2.89 -18.40
N ARG A 100 1.82 -2.01 -19.41
CA ARG A 100 2.18 -2.41 -20.79
C ARG A 100 3.61 -2.96 -20.91
N GLY A 101 4.47 -2.72 -19.91
CA GLY A 101 5.85 -3.22 -19.91
C GLY A 101 6.72 -2.66 -21.06
N LEU A 102 6.38 -1.47 -21.55
CA LEU A 102 7.15 -0.83 -22.62
C LEU A 102 8.50 -0.34 -22.08
N PRO A 103 9.58 -0.45 -22.87
CA PRO A 103 10.83 0.23 -22.58
C PRO A 103 10.60 1.72 -22.33
N SER A 104 11.32 2.29 -21.35
CA SER A 104 11.09 3.67 -20.90
C SER A 104 11.24 4.69 -22.03
N GLU A 105 12.16 4.45 -22.96
CA GLU A 105 12.42 5.30 -24.13
C GLU A 105 11.29 5.25 -25.19
N TRP A 106 10.38 4.28 -25.11
CA TRP A 106 9.23 4.14 -26.03
C TRP A 106 7.94 4.66 -25.41
N SER A 107 8.03 5.16 -24.22
CA SER A 107 6.88 5.59 -23.43
C SER A 107 6.43 7.00 -23.86
N ASP A 108 5.11 7.22 -23.89
CA ASP A 108 4.53 8.49 -24.29
C ASP A 108 4.33 9.46 -23.11
N HIS A 109 4.39 10.77 -23.41
CA HIS A 109 4.22 11.82 -22.42
C HIS A 109 2.80 11.92 -21.86
N GLU A 110 1.79 11.50 -22.61
CA GLU A 110 0.40 11.55 -22.18
C GLU A 110 0.15 10.56 -21.03
N THR A 111 0.61 9.31 -21.20
CA THR A 111 0.55 8.30 -20.15
C THR A 111 1.35 8.74 -18.92
N PHE A 112 2.54 9.31 -19.11
CA PHE A 112 3.33 9.87 -18.02
C PHE A 112 2.50 10.88 -17.21
N ARG A 113 1.95 11.90 -17.87
CA ARG A 113 1.15 12.95 -17.21
C ARG A 113 -0.03 12.35 -16.47
N ARG A 114 -0.79 11.49 -17.14
CA ARG A 114 -1.97 10.85 -16.52
C ARG A 114 -1.66 10.09 -15.25
N VAL A 115 -0.56 9.33 -15.20
CA VAL A 115 -0.15 8.60 -13.99
C VAL A 115 0.26 9.58 -12.89
N VAL A 116 1.06 10.60 -13.21
CA VAL A 116 1.48 11.61 -12.23
C VAL A 116 0.29 12.43 -11.73
N ASP A 117 -0.64 12.79 -12.59
CA ASP A 117 -1.85 13.54 -12.20
C ASP A 117 -2.70 12.75 -11.21
N VAL A 118 -2.90 11.45 -11.43
CA VAL A 118 -3.68 10.61 -10.52
C VAL A 118 -2.89 10.28 -9.25
N ASP A 119 -1.67 9.72 -9.40
CA ASP A 119 -0.95 9.05 -8.32
C ASP A 119 -0.14 9.99 -7.44
N LEU A 120 0.06 11.25 -7.88
CA LEU A 120 0.78 12.28 -7.12
C LEU A 120 -0.10 13.52 -6.88
N PHE A 121 -0.55 14.20 -7.95
CA PHE A 121 -1.34 15.43 -7.78
C PHE A 121 -2.69 15.17 -7.12
N GLY A 122 -3.37 14.05 -7.46
CA GLY A 122 -4.62 13.65 -6.79
C GLY A 122 -4.43 13.42 -5.29
N VAL A 123 -3.33 12.76 -4.89
CA VAL A 123 -2.97 12.56 -3.48
C VAL A 123 -2.73 13.92 -2.79
N TRP A 124 -1.96 14.79 -3.42
CA TRP A 124 -1.70 16.15 -2.92
C TRP A 124 -2.98 16.96 -2.79
N ALA A 125 -3.86 16.94 -3.81
CA ALA A 125 -5.09 17.72 -3.83
C ALA A 125 -6.00 17.37 -2.63
N PHE A 126 -6.19 16.09 -2.33
CA PHE A 126 -6.97 15.67 -1.16
C PHE A 126 -6.29 16.02 0.17
N MET A 127 -4.97 15.89 0.30
CA MET A 127 -4.26 16.33 1.51
C MET A 127 -4.39 17.84 1.71
N ARG A 128 -4.26 18.63 0.63
CA ARG A 128 -4.40 20.08 0.65
C ARG A 128 -5.80 20.55 1.08
N GLU A 129 -6.85 19.88 0.61
CA GLU A 129 -8.23 20.26 0.94
C GLU A 129 -8.68 19.73 2.31
N CYS A 130 -8.29 18.52 2.71
CA CYS A 130 -8.64 17.96 4.04
C CYS A 130 -7.77 18.52 5.16
N GLY A 131 -6.49 18.80 4.88
CA GLY A 131 -5.50 19.23 5.88
C GLY A 131 -5.96 20.40 6.74
N PRO A 132 -6.42 21.54 6.18
CA PRO A 132 -6.87 22.70 6.97
C PRO A 132 -7.95 22.37 8.00
N HIS A 133 -8.89 21.50 7.68
CA HIS A 133 -9.95 21.07 8.59
C HIS A 133 -9.43 20.22 9.74
N MET A 134 -8.50 19.31 9.45
CA MET A 134 -7.82 18.50 10.47
C MET A 134 -6.95 19.35 11.38
N LEU A 135 -6.16 20.25 10.79
CA LEU A 135 -5.25 21.15 11.51
C LEU A 135 -5.99 22.14 12.42
N GLN A 136 -7.12 22.69 11.96
CA GLN A 136 -7.96 23.56 12.78
C GLN A 136 -8.56 22.82 13.97
N ARG A 137 -8.91 21.54 13.78
CA ARG A 137 -9.48 20.71 14.85
C ARG A 137 -8.41 20.14 15.79
N GLY A 138 -7.14 20.16 15.41
CA GLY A 138 -6.03 19.57 16.17
C GLY A 138 -6.10 18.03 16.23
N SER A 139 -6.61 17.37 15.18
CA SER A 139 -6.72 15.91 15.11
C SER A 139 -6.94 15.45 13.68
N GLY A 140 -6.16 14.46 13.23
CA GLY A 140 -6.32 13.84 11.93
C GLY A 140 -5.34 12.69 11.70
N SER A 141 -5.72 11.75 10.82
CA SER A 141 -4.84 10.70 10.32
C SER A 141 -4.94 10.61 8.81
N ILE A 142 -3.84 10.84 8.12
CA ILE A 142 -3.73 10.73 6.66
C ILE A 142 -2.88 9.51 6.33
N ILE A 143 -3.43 8.65 5.47
CA ILE A 143 -2.78 7.42 5.05
C ILE A 143 -2.69 7.43 3.52
N ASN A 144 -1.48 7.51 3.00
CA ASN A 144 -1.21 7.51 1.57
C ASN A 144 -0.86 6.10 1.11
N ILE A 145 -1.57 5.58 0.12
CA ILE A 145 -1.23 4.29 -0.48
C ILE A 145 -0.18 4.50 -1.57
N SER A 146 1.05 4.16 -1.20
CA SER A 146 2.19 4.18 -2.10
C SER A 146 2.40 2.80 -2.74
N SER A 147 3.64 2.33 -2.82
CA SER A 147 4.05 1.04 -3.35
C SER A 147 5.47 0.72 -2.86
N ILE A 148 5.87 -0.54 -2.82
CA ILE A 148 7.28 -0.94 -2.71
C ILE A 148 8.13 -0.29 -3.81
N LEU A 149 7.53 -0.02 -4.97
CA LEU A 149 8.20 0.63 -6.09
C LEU A 149 8.44 2.13 -5.84
N GLY A 150 7.86 2.73 -4.81
CA GLY A 150 8.20 4.07 -4.37
C GLY A 150 9.58 4.17 -3.68
N SER A 151 10.14 3.05 -3.21
CA SER A 151 11.47 2.96 -2.59
C SER A 151 12.50 2.25 -3.47
N GLY A 152 12.07 1.60 -4.57
CA GLY A 152 12.94 0.83 -5.45
C GLY A 152 12.56 0.94 -6.92
N GLY A 153 13.32 0.29 -7.80
CA GLY A 153 13.06 0.21 -9.22
C GLY A 153 12.39 -1.10 -9.64
N SER A 154 11.91 -1.14 -10.88
CA SER A 154 11.35 -2.34 -11.51
C SER A 154 11.64 -2.34 -13.01
N GLU A 155 11.90 -3.50 -13.58
CA GLU A 155 12.01 -3.69 -15.02
C GLU A 155 10.64 -3.73 -15.73
N PHE A 156 9.55 -3.93 -14.95
CA PHE A 156 8.21 -4.18 -15.50
C PHE A 156 7.26 -3.01 -15.39
N VAL A 157 7.63 -1.97 -14.64
CA VAL A 157 6.78 -0.83 -14.37
C VAL A 157 7.45 0.44 -14.82
N ASN A 158 6.70 1.28 -15.49
CA ASN A 158 7.20 2.51 -16.08
C ASN A 158 7.73 3.50 -15.03
N PRO A 159 8.74 4.31 -15.37
CA PRO A 159 9.45 5.18 -14.42
C PRO A 159 8.55 6.23 -13.77
N TRP A 160 7.48 6.67 -14.42
CA TRP A 160 6.56 7.65 -13.85
C TRP A 160 5.74 7.12 -12.68
N TYR A 161 5.34 5.84 -12.68
CA TYR A 161 4.70 5.23 -11.54
C TYR A 161 5.66 5.16 -10.33
N VAL A 162 6.88 4.69 -10.58
CA VAL A 162 7.96 4.66 -9.58
C VAL A 162 8.23 6.05 -9.02
N ALA A 163 8.34 7.06 -9.91
CA ALA A 163 8.59 8.44 -9.52
C ALA A 163 7.41 9.01 -8.71
N ALA A 164 6.16 8.81 -9.15
CA ALA A 164 4.98 9.30 -8.44
C ALA A 164 4.85 8.67 -7.05
N LYS A 165 4.99 7.33 -6.94
CA LYS A 165 4.95 6.64 -5.65
C LYS A 165 6.12 7.00 -4.74
N GLY A 166 7.31 7.25 -5.28
CA GLY A 166 8.45 7.79 -4.54
C GLY A 166 8.20 9.21 -4.02
N ALA A 167 7.62 10.07 -4.86
CA ALA A 167 7.23 11.43 -4.45
C ALA A 167 6.17 11.42 -3.34
N VAL A 168 5.20 10.51 -3.37
CA VAL A 168 4.20 10.32 -2.30
C VAL A 168 4.88 9.95 -0.98
N LEU A 169 5.89 9.06 -0.99
CA LEU A 169 6.64 8.72 0.23
C LEU A 169 7.37 9.94 0.80
N GLN A 170 7.97 10.76 -0.06
CA GLN A 170 8.69 11.95 0.39
C GLN A 170 7.74 13.06 0.87
N MET A 171 6.61 13.24 0.20
CA MET A 171 5.56 14.19 0.61
C MET A 171 4.93 13.78 1.95
N THR A 172 4.74 12.48 2.18
CA THR A 172 4.30 11.92 3.47
C THR A 172 5.22 12.35 4.61
N LYS A 173 6.54 12.22 4.42
CA LYS A 173 7.53 12.62 5.44
C LYS A 173 7.50 14.12 5.69
N HIS A 174 7.42 14.93 4.63
CA HIS A 174 7.43 16.38 4.74
C HIS A 174 6.21 16.87 5.53
N LEU A 175 4.99 16.47 5.13
CA LEU A 175 3.77 16.91 5.80
C LEU A 175 3.62 16.35 7.22
N ALA A 176 4.17 15.16 7.48
CA ALA A 176 4.24 14.62 8.83
C ALA A 176 5.03 15.56 9.78
N VAL A 177 6.16 16.08 9.32
CA VAL A 177 6.98 17.02 10.11
C VAL A 177 6.26 18.36 10.26
N GLU A 178 5.65 18.88 9.20
CA GLU A 178 4.97 20.17 9.20
C GLU A 178 3.71 20.20 10.08
N TRP A 179 2.98 19.07 10.17
CA TRP A 179 1.65 19.02 10.81
C TRP A 179 1.61 18.33 12.18
N ALA A 180 2.74 17.74 12.61
CA ALA A 180 2.81 16.95 13.85
C ALA A 180 2.48 17.77 15.11
N ASP A 181 2.93 19.02 15.20
CA ASP A 181 2.68 19.90 16.34
C ASP A 181 1.20 20.30 16.49
N ARG A 182 0.42 20.09 15.42
CA ARG A 182 -1.04 20.29 15.39
C ARG A 182 -1.80 18.97 15.43
N ASN A 183 -1.15 17.90 15.87
CA ASN A 183 -1.73 16.58 16.11
C ASN A 183 -2.38 15.96 14.86
N VAL A 184 -1.83 16.21 13.66
CA VAL A 184 -2.21 15.55 12.41
C VAL A 184 -1.07 14.62 12.00
N ARG A 185 -1.37 13.33 11.92
CA ARG A 185 -0.42 12.30 11.51
C ARG A 185 -0.54 12.03 10.02
N VAL A 186 0.60 11.89 9.35
CA VAL A 186 0.65 11.56 7.92
C VAL A 186 1.59 10.37 7.74
N ASN A 187 1.07 9.25 7.27
CA ASN A 187 1.82 8.02 7.05
C ASN A 187 1.54 7.44 5.67
N ALA A 188 2.34 6.47 5.25
CA ALA A 188 2.11 5.73 4.03
C ALA A 188 2.04 4.21 4.30
N ILE A 189 1.23 3.52 3.52
CA ILE A 189 1.33 2.07 3.32
C ILE A 189 1.98 1.86 1.95
N ALA A 190 2.95 0.97 1.88
CA ALA A 190 3.61 0.56 0.64
C ALA A 190 3.35 -0.93 0.40
N PRO A 191 2.23 -1.28 -0.29
CA PRO A 191 1.95 -2.66 -0.66
C PRO A 191 2.93 -3.17 -1.69
N ALA A 192 3.21 -4.49 -1.65
CA ALA A 192 3.87 -5.19 -2.74
C ALA A 192 2.85 -5.72 -3.77
N TYR A 193 2.90 -6.99 -4.04
CA TYR A 193 2.10 -7.63 -5.08
C TYR A 193 0.85 -8.27 -4.47
N PHE A 194 -0.28 -7.61 -4.67
CA PHE A 194 -1.62 -8.06 -4.27
C PHE A 194 -2.46 -8.29 -5.52
N VAL A 195 -3.31 -9.31 -5.50
CA VAL A 195 -4.21 -9.58 -6.63
C VAL A 195 -5.40 -8.63 -6.58
N THR A 196 -5.47 -7.73 -7.54
CA THR A 196 -6.55 -6.76 -7.76
C THR A 196 -6.89 -6.69 -9.24
N GLU A 197 -7.94 -5.98 -9.63
CA GLU A 197 -8.27 -5.76 -11.05
C GLU A 197 -7.10 -5.10 -11.79
N MET A 198 -6.34 -4.23 -11.13
CA MET A 198 -5.16 -3.57 -11.72
C MET A 198 -4.02 -4.56 -11.99
N THR A 199 -3.76 -5.47 -11.08
CA THR A 199 -2.59 -6.38 -11.12
C THR A 199 -2.91 -7.75 -11.70
N ARG A 200 -4.18 -8.13 -11.82
CA ARG A 200 -4.64 -9.39 -12.39
C ARG A 200 -4.01 -9.73 -13.74
N PRO A 201 -3.90 -8.78 -14.71
CA PRO A 201 -3.23 -9.07 -15.97
C PRO A 201 -1.77 -9.49 -15.82
N LEU A 202 -1.06 -8.94 -14.84
CA LEU A 202 0.34 -9.30 -14.55
C LEU A 202 0.45 -10.77 -14.12
N PHE A 203 -0.50 -11.27 -13.32
CA PHE A 203 -0.48 -12.63 -12.80
C PHE A 203 -1.04 -13.64 -13.77
N GLU A 204 -2.20 -13.36 -14.39
CA GLU A 204 -2.94 -14.30 -15.23
C GLU A 204 -2.43 -14.31 -16.67
N MET A 205 -2.17 -13.14 -17.28
CA MET A 205 -1.74 -13.07 -18.67
C MET A 205 -0.24 -13.26 -18.86
N LEU A 206 0.57 -12.68 -17.97
CA LEU A 206 2.02 -12.78 -18.04
C LEU A 206 2.59 -13.93 -17.20
N GLY A 207 1.77 -14.61 -16.41
CA GLY A 207 2.19 -15.75 -15.60
C GLY A 207 3.26 -15.41 -14.56
N MET A 208 3.30 -14.16 -14.06
CA MET A 208 4.38 -13.69 -13.19
C MET A 208 4.23 -14.11 -11.72
N ALA A 209 3.10 -14.67 -11.31
CA ALA A 209 2.88 -15.05 -9.91
C ALA A 209 3.98 -15.98 -9.36
N PRO A 210 4.37 -17.10 -10.01
CA PRO A 210 5.43 -17.97 -9.48
C PRO A 210 6.79 -17.27 -9.35
N TRP A 211 7.11 -16.36 -10.27
CA TRP A 211 8.34 -15.58 -10.21
C TRP A 211 8.34 -14.60 -9.01
N ILE A 212 7.23 -13.89 -8.79
CA ILE A 212 7.07 -12.97 -7.68
C ILE A 212 7.11 -13.73 -6.35
N GLU A 213 6.37 -14.83 -6.24
CA GLU A 213 6.36 -15.69 -5.06
C GLU A 213 7.75 -16.22 -4.72
N SER A 214 8.52 -16.64 -5.75
CA SER A 214 9.89 -17.10 -5.56
C SER A 214 10.83 -16.03 -5.00
N ARG A 215 10.52 -14.74 -5.25
CA ARG A 215 11.32 -13.59 -4.78
C ARG A 215 10.79 -12.94 -3.52
N THR A 216 9.56 -13.21 -3.16
CA THR A 216 9.00 -12.76 -1.89
C THR A 216 9.48 -13.67 -0.76
N PRO A 217 10.10 -13.15 0.31
CA PRO A 217 10.52 -14.00 1.45
C PRO A 217 9.41 -14.88 2.03
N MET A 218 8.19 -14.37 2.14
CA MET A 218 7.02 -15.13 2.60
C MET A 218 6.47 -16.12 1.56
N ARG A 219 7.04 -16.20 0.35
CA ARG A 219 6.72 -17.18 -0.70
C ARG A 219 5.28 -17.20 -1.17
N ARG A 220 4.60 -16.10 -1.08
CA ARG A 220 3.23 -15.93 -1.58
C ARG A 220 2.98 -14.51 -2.05
N LEU A 221 1.93 -14.32 -2.81
CA LEU A 221 1.34 -13.00 -3.05
C LEU A 221 0.63 -12.52 -1.79
N GLY A 222 0.44 -11.21 -1.68
CA GLY A 222 -0.38 -10.61 -0.64
C GLY A 222 -1.87 -10.85 -0.91
N ASP A 223 -2.61 -11.07 0.16
CA ASP A 223 -4.07 -11.10 0.16
C ASP A 223 -4.59 -9.81 0.81
N PRO A 224 -5.37 -8.96 0.09
CA PRO A 224 -5.87 -7.71 0.64
C PRO A 224 -6.64 -7.88 1.95
N GLU A 225 -7.45 -8.95 2.05
CA GLU A 225 -8.34 -9.14 3.20
C GLU A 225 -7.60 -9.57 4.48
N SER A 226 -6.53 -10.31 4.37
CA SER A 226 -5.76 -10.74 5.55
C SER A 226 -4.57 -9.85 5.84
N ASP A 227 -3.93 -9.26 4.82
CA ASP A 227 -2.64 -8.62 4.98
C ASP A 227 -2.71 -7.08 5.06
N LEU A 228 -3.75 -6.42 4.50
CA LEU A 228 -3.84 -4.96 4.46
C LEU A 228 -4.81 -4.34 5.48
N ARG A 229 -5.78 -5.10 5.98
CA ARG A 229 -6.78 -4.60 6.95
C ARG A 229 -6.12 -4.12 8.25
N GLY A 230 -5.26 -4.96 8.84
CA GLY A 230 -4.53 -4.63 10.07
C GLY A 230 -3.63 -3.40 9.95
N PRO A 231 -2.74 -3.32 8.95
CA PRO A 231 -1.92 -2.15 8.67
C PRO A 231 -2.70 -0.85 8.51
N LEU A 232 -3.81 -0.85 7.75
CA LEU A 232 -4.64 0.34 7.61
C LEU A 232 -5.29 0.73 8.93
N LEU A 233 -5.92 -0.21 9.61
CA LEU A 233 -6.58 0.02 10.89
C LEU A 233 -5.61 0.55 11.94
N PHE A 234 -4.39 0.02 12.01
CA PHE A 234 -3.35 0.52 12.89
C PHE A 234 -3.07 2.00 12.64
N LEU A 235 -2.79 2.40 11.39
CA LEU A 235 -2.48 3.79 11.07
C LEU A 235 -3.69 4.72 11.22
N ALA A 236 -4.90 4.22 11.01
CA ALA A 236 -6.14 5.00 11.13
C ALA A 236 -6.53 5.30 12.59
N SER A 237 -6.10 4.48 13.53
CA SER A 237 -6.56 4.47 14.92
C SER A 237 -5.59 5.13 15.91
N GLU A 238 -5.99 5.17 17.18
CA GLU A 238 -5.16 5.64 18.29
C GLU A 238 -3.99 4.69 18.60
N ALA A 239 -4.00 3.47 18.07
CA ALA A 239 -2.87 2.53 18.16
C ALA A 239 -1.58 3.10 17.52
N ALA A 240 -1.73 4.04 16.58
CA ALA A 240 -0.62 4.74 15.92
C ALA A 240 -0.45 6.19 16.41
N SER A 241 -0.90 6.55 17.60
CA SER A 241 -0.89 7.93 18.11
C SER A 241 0.49 8.60 18.13
N TYR A 242 1.58 7.82 18.18
CA TYR A 242 2.96 8.33 18.14
C TYR A 242 3.70 7.93 16.85
N VAL A 243 2.94 7.59 15.78
CA VAL A 243 3.49 7.19 14.47
C VAL A 243 3.10 8.22 13.42
N THR A 244 4.08 8.98 12.93
CA THR A 244 3.91 9.93 11.81
C THR A 244 5.17 9.96 10.95
N GLY A 245 5.04 10.21 9.65
CA GLY A 245 6.14 10.20 8.68
C GLY A 245 6.65 8.81 8.30
N HIS A 246 5.98 7.76 8.76
CA HIS A 246 6.41 6.38 8.54
C HIS A 246 5.83 5.82 7.23
N THR A 247 6.61 4.95 6.59
CA THR A 247 6.16 4.10 5.50
C THR A 247 6.10 2.67 6.00
N LEU A 248 4.90 2.13 6.10
CA LEU A 248 4.68 0.73 6.48
C LEU A 248 4.68 -0.14 5.22
N PHE A 249 5.75 -0.88 5.00
CA PHE A 249 5.85 -1.85 3.92
C PHE A 249 5.02 -3.09 4.28
N VAL A 250 4.07 -3.44 3.40
CA VAL A 250 3.25 -4.65 3.51
C VAL A 250 3.55 -5.49 2.28
N ASP A 251 4.61 -6.27 2.38
CA ASP A 251 5.32 -6.76 1.19
C ASP A 251 5.87 -8.18 1.31
N GLY A 252 5.57 -8.89 2.40
CA GLY A 252 6.09 -10.23 2.67
C GLY A 252 7.63 -10.29 2.79
N GLY A 253 8.27 -9.16 3.13
CA GLY A 253 9.72 -9.02 3.32
C GLY A 253 10.48 -8.61 2.04
N TRP A 254 9.77 -8.20 0.99
CA TRP A 254 10.38 -7.81 -0.28
C TRP A 254 11.40 -6.68 -0.12
N GLU A 255 11.02 -5.57 0.52
CA GLU A 255 11.90 -4.42 0.74
C GLU A 255 13.09 -4.78 1.65
N ALA A 256 12.85 -5.57 2.69
CA ALA A 256 13.90 -5.99 3.61
C ALA A 256 14.96 -6.86 2.92
N SER A 257 14.57 -7.63 1.90
CA SER A 257 15.48 -8.48 1.13
C SER A 257 16.39 -7.68 0.19
N ARG A 258 15.96 -6.50 -0.28
CA ARG A 258 16.69 -5.62 -1.21
C ARG A 258 17.41 -6.33 -2.35
N GLY A 259 16.78 -7.36 -2.91
CA GLY A 259 17.38 -8.19 -3.95
C GLY A 259 18.47 -9.14 -3.44
N ALA A 260 18.54 -9.36 -2.13
CA ALA A 260 19.36 -10.44 -1.59
C ALA A 260 19.00 -11.75 -2.31
N TRP A 261 20.00 -12.51 -2.67
CA TRP A 261 19.84 -13.79 -3.33
C TRP A 261 18.92 -14.68 -2.48
N GLN A 262 17.72 -14.90 -2.97
CA GLN A 262 16.84 -15.88 -2.37
C GLN A 262 17.18 -17.22 -3.01
N ILE A 263 17.99 -17.99 -2.30
CA ILE A 263 18.31 -19.34 -2.72
C ILE A 263 17.01 -20.15 -2.63
N PRO A 264 16.56 -20.81 -3.71
CA PRO A 264 15.33 -21.60 -3.67
C PRO A 264 15.40 -22.63 -2.54
N PRO A 265 14.32 -22.83 -1.78
CA PRO A 265 14.31 -23.82 -0.68
C PRO A 265 14.72 -25.23 -1.13
N SER A 266 14.51 -25.57 -2.42
CA SER A 266 14.94 -26.85 -3.00
C SER A 266 16.45 -27.03 -3.09
N HIS A 267 17.25 -25.94 -2.97
CA HIS A 267 18.70 -26.01 -2.96
C HIS A 267 19.27 -26.20 -1.56
N PHE A 268 18.42 -26.19 -0.54
CA PHE A 268 18.81 -26.53 0.83
C PHE A 268 18.11 -27.84 1.22
N SER A 269 18.88 -28.89 1.43
CA SER A 269 18.39 -30.19 1.92
C SER A 269 17.68 -30.11 3.29
N TRP A 270 17.84 -29.00 4.01
CA TRP A 270 17.29 -28.72 5.32
C TRP A 270 15.78 -28.41 5.35
N ASN A 271 15.13 -28.24 4.20
CA ASN A 271 13.72 -27.87 4.16
C ASN A 271 12.74 -28.96 4.64
N LYS A 272 13.20 -30.21 4.80
CA LYS A 272 12.37 -31.32 5.30
C LYS A 272 12.78 -31.81 6.67
N ASP A 273 14.04 -31.59 7.06
CA ASP A 273 14.63 -32.18 8.25
C ASP A 273 15.38 -31.14 9.11
N PHE A 274 14.87 -29.88 9.15
CA PHE A 274 15.47 -28.85 10.00
C PHE A 274 15.41 -29.33 11.45
N PRO A 275 16.54 -29.42 12.14
CA PRO A 275 16.51 -29.75 13.56
C PRO A 275 15.65 -28.75 14.31
N GLN A 276 14.71 -29.21 15.09
CA GLN A 276 13.88 -28.39 15.97
C GLN A 276 14.77 -27.39 16.73
N ALA A 277 14.26 -26.17 16.99
CA ALA A 277 15.01 -25.13 17.69
C ALA A 277 15.72 -25.70 18.95
N GLY A 278 17.05 -25.61 18.96
CA GLY A 278 17.89 -26.11 20.06
C GLY A 278 18.89 -27.22 19.70
N THR A 279 18.87 -27.73 18.46
CA THR A 279 19.93 -28.64 18.00
C THR A 279 21.10 -27.86 17.39
N PRO A 280 22.36 -28.19 17.74
CA PRO A 280 23.54 -27.52 17.16
C PRO A 280 23.64 -27.76 15.65
N TYR A 281 24.11 -26.76 14.95
CA TYR A 281 24.42 -26.80 13.49
C TYR A 281 25.55 -27.77 13.13
N GLU A 282 25.98 -28.61 14.07
CA GLU A 282 27.07 -29.55 13.87
C GLU A 282 26.68 -30.66 12.89
N GLY A 283 27.23 -30.61 11.69
CA GLY A 283 27.26 -31.71 10.75
C GLY A 283 26.62 -31.54 9.39
N ILE A 284 25.87 -30.45 9.14
CA ILE A 284 25.13 -30.27 7.86
C ILE A 284 25.85 -29.35 6.88
N LEU A 285 26.60 -28.38 7.36
CA LEU A 285 27.23 -27.34 6.49
C LEU A 285 28.53 -27.74 5.76
N PRO A 286 29.43 -28.62 6.26
CA PRO A 286 30.73 -28.81 5.61
C PRO A 286 30.65 -29.50 4.26
N ASN A 287 29.87 -30.55 4.08
CA ASN A 287 29.89 -31.35 2.85
C ASN A 287 29.06 -30.75 1.71
N GLU A 288 27.91 -30.16 2.00
CA GLU A 288 27.04 -29.56 1.00
C GLU A 288 27.56 -28.19 0.59
N PHE A 289 28.17 -27.43 1.50
CA PHE A 289 28.82 -26.18 1.22
C PHE A 289 30.05 -26.36 0.32
N GLU A 290 30.83 -27.44 0.48
CA GLU A 290 31.93 -27.77 -0.41
C GLU A 290 31.45 -28.23 -1.80
N GLN A 291 30.34 -28.96 -1.90
CA GLN A 291 29.72 -29.30 -3.18
C GLN A 291 29.18 -28.07 -3.89
N TRP A 292 28.59 -27.11 -3.15
CA TRP A 292 28.12 -25.84 -3.70
C TRP A 292 29.28 -24.97 -4.19
N LYS A 293 30.39 -24.88 -3.45
CA LYS A 293 31.61 -24.19 -3.87
C LYS A 293 32.19 -24.74 -5.17
N SER A 294 32.15 -26.04 -5.34
CA SER A 294 32.72 -26.69 -6.54
C SER A 294 31.85 -26.53 -7.79
N GLY A 295 30.59 -26.10 -7.63
CA GLY A 295 29.61 -25.93 -8.72
C GLY A 295 29.57 -24.56 -9.37
N ILE A 296 30.23 -23.52 -8.84
CA ILE A 296 30.19 -22.15 -9.38
C ILE A 296 31.57 -21.77 -9.97
N PRO A 297 31.74 -21.82 -11.28
CA PRO A 297 33.00 -21.41 -11.93
C PRO A 297 33.31 -19.93 -11.64
N GLY A 298 34.49 -19.67 -11.08
CA GLY A 298 35.02 -18.29 -10.95
C GLY A 298 34.75 -17.59 -9.64
N ILE A 299 34.14 -18.24 -8.65
CA ILE A 299 33.99 -17.69 -7.29
C ILE A 299 35.00 -18.34 -6.34
N HIS A 300 35.98 -17.57 -5.89
CA HIS A 300 36.90 -17.94 -4.81
C HIS A 300 36.41 -17.27 -3.52
N PHE A 301 35.98 -18.06 -2.54
CA PHE A 301 35.78 -17.56 -1.18
C PHE A 301 37.10 -17.70 -0.41
N PRO A 302 37.65 -16.60 0.16
CA PRO A 302 38.79 -16.73 1.07
C PRO A 302 38.31 -17.47 2.33
N MET A 303 38.96 -18.56 2.68
CA MET A 303 38.74 -19.27 3.92
C MET A 303 39.34 -18.45 5.06
N PRO A 304 38.63 -18.28 6.19
CA PRO A 304 39.29 -17.83 7.41
C PRO A 304 40.30 -18.89 7.86
N GLU A 305 41.52 -18.46 8.25
CA GLU A 305 42.55 -19.31 8.85
C GLU A 305 42.12 -19.87 10.19
#